data_58f460b153800aefd8a3cde7a5df90e0
#
_entry.id   58f460b153800aefd8a3cde7a5df90e0
#
_cell.length_a   1.000
_cell.length_b   1.000
_cell.length_c   1.000
_cell.angle_alpha   90.00
_cell.angle_beta   90.00
_cell.angle_gamma   90.00
#
_symmetry.space_group_name_H-M   'P 1'
#
loop_
_entity.id
_entity.type
_entity.pdbx_description
1 polymer ?
#
loop_
_entity_poly.entity_id
_entity_poly.type
_entity_poly.pdbx_seq_one_letter_code
_entity_poly.pdbx_strand_id
1 'polypeptide(L)'
;MALLQDAAVELLLNNHPNTLTVRDIASRAEVAFRYIPDYFGGKAELFASIYPRIAQEAASTLMIPFAAAEANILSPQIVRHARLAIWLSSNHPNGVPATERPIQAQLEQSLRQHFGIDDATAHLVSERLIALVLVLAAFPDAVTAEPIDIRAHIALELNMLAAYAQR
;
A
#
# COMPACT_ATOMS: atom_id res chain seq x y z
N MET A 1 -11.25 12.37 17.69
CA MET A 1 -10.69 12.19 16.33
C MET A 1 -9.82 10.94 16.25
N ALA A 2 -8.87 10.73 17.13
CA ALA A 2 -7.97 9.56 17.11
C ALA A 2 -8.73 8.21 17.09
N LEU A 3 -9.76 8.02 17.92
CA LEU A 3 -10.56 6.80 17.96
C LEU A 3 -11.16 6.40 16.59
N LEU A 4 -11.66 7.37 15.82
CA LEU A 4 -12.20 7.12 14.48
C LEU A 4 -11.10 6.74 13.49
N GLN A 5 -9.94 7.39 13.57
CA GLN A 5 -8.78 7.06 12.74
C GLN A 5 -8.25 5.67 13.06
N ASP A 6 -8.11 5.32 14.35
CA ASP A 6 -7.63 4.00 14.79
C ASP A 6 -8.60 2.89 14.35
N ALA A 7 -9.91 3.10 14.53
CA ALA A 7 -10.94 2.17 14.05
C ALA A 7 -10.89 1.97 12.53
N ALA A 8 -10.71 3.06 11.77
CA ALA A 8 -10.59 2.97 10.31
C ALA A 8 -9.34 2.21 9.87
N VAL A 9 -8.18 2.47 10.51
CA VAL A 9 -6.93 1.75 10.23
C VAL A 9 -7.08 0.25 10.50
N GLU A 10 -7.71 -0.11 11.63
CA GLU A 10 -7.93 -1.50 12.01
C GLU A 10 -8.89 -2.23 11.04
N LEU A 11 -10.02 -1.61 10.73
CA LEU A 11 -11.00 -2.21 9.83
C LEU A 11 -10.45 -2.42 8.41
N LEU A 12 -9.60 -1.52 7.92
CA LEU A 12 -8.98 -1.61 6.61
C LEU A 12 -7.97 -2.76 6.48
N LEU A 13 -7.54 -3.40 7.56
CA LEU A 13 -6.69 -4.59 7.48
C LEU A 13 -7.40 -5.76 6.81
N ASN A 14 -8.69 -5.93 7.13
CA ASN A 14 -9.47 -7.09 6.71
C ASN A 14 -10.61 -6.75 5.74
N ASN A 15 -10.84 -5.47 5.47
CA ASN A 15 -11.95 -5.03 4.62
C ASN A 15 -11.46 -4.14 3.48
N HIS A 16 -12.11 -4.27 2.32
CA HIS A 16 -11.86 -3.37 1.21
C HIS A 16 -12.46 -1.98 1.51
N PRO A 17 -11.79 -0.87 1.13
CA PRO A 17 -12.32 0.49 1.36
C PRO A 17 -13.74 0.70 0.85
N ASN A 18 -14.12 0.07 -0.26
CA ASN A 18 -15.48 0.18 -0.82
C ASN A 18 -16.57 -0.41 0.09
N THR A 19 -16.28 -1.48 0.81
CA THR A 19 -17.28 -2.18 1.63
C THR A 19 -17.49 -1.52 2.99
N LEU A 20 -16.53 -0.74 3.48
CA LEU A 20 -16.65 -0.05 4.75
C LEU A 20 -17.57 1.17 4.64
N THR A 21 -18.51 1.28 5.58
CA THR A 21 -19.36 2.46 5.73
C THR A 21 -18.90 3.34 6.89
N VAL A 22 -19.34 4.59 6.92
CA VAL A 22 -19.08 5.49 8.07
C VAL A 22 -19.69 4.94 9.37
N ARG A 23 -20.77 4.16 9.26
CA ARG A 23 -21.44 3.53 10.42
C ARG A 23 -20.57 2.39 11.00
N ASP A 24 -19.95 1.60 10.15
CA ASP A 24 -19.05 0.52 10.61
C ASP A 24 -17.87 1.09 11.38
N ILE A 25 -17.25 2.16 10.86
CA ILE A 25 -16.13 2.85 11.50
C ILE A 25 -16.54 3.46 12.83
N ALA A 26 -17.67 4.15 12.87
CA ALA A 26 -18.18 4.78 14.07
C ALA A 26 -18.59 3.74 15.14
N SER A 27 -19.20 2.63 14.72
CA SER A 27 -19.53 1.51 15.60
C SER A 27 -18.29 0.88 16.21
N ARG A 28 -17.24 0.67 15.40
CA ARG A 28 -15.95 0.13 15.88
C ARG A 28 -15.24 1.09 16.85
N ALA A 29 -15.39 2.41 16.63
CA ALA A 29 -14.86 3.45 17.49
C ALA A 29 -15.72 3.74 18.72
N GLU A 30 -16.89 3.11 18.86
CA GLU A 30 -17.88 3.33 19.92
C GLU A 30 -18.35 4.81 20.04
N VAL A 31 -18.50 5.48 18.87
CA VAL A 31 -18.93 6.87 18.80
C VAL A 31 -20.09 7.07 17.83
N ALA A 32 -20.76 8.21 17.90
CA ALA A 32 -21.84 8.54 16.97
C ALA A 32 -21.29 8.76 15.55
N PHE A 33 -21.93 8.17 14.53
CA PHE A 33 -21.47 8.23 13.12
C PHE A 33 -21.42 9.66 12.57
N ARG A 34 -22.21 10.60 13.10
CA ARG A 34 -22.21 12.03 12.74
C ARG A 34 -20.84 12.70 12.94
N TYR A 35 -20.00 12.19 13.81
CA TYR A 35 -18.68 12.77 14.04
C TYR A 35 -17.75 12.63 12.82
N ILE A 36 -18.00 11.67 11.91
CA ILE A 36 -17.18 11.55 10.71
C ILE A 36 -17.40 12.74 9.77
N PRO A 37 -18.64 13.07 9.32
CA PRO A 37 -18.84 14.28 8.53
C PRO A 37 -18.50 15.56 9.30
N ASP A 38 -18.78 15.63 10.61
CA ASP A 38 -18.57 16.84 11.40
C ASP A 38 -17.07 17.18 11.57
N TYR A 39 -16.20 16.18 11.74
CA TYR A 39 -14.77 16.39 12.00
C TYR A 39 -13.88 16.21 10.78
N PHE A 40 -14.28 15.39 9.83
CA PHE A 40 -13.47 15.05 8.65
C PHE A 40 -14.08 15.56 7.34
N GLY A 41 -15.37 15.87 7.29
CA GLY A 41 -16.07 16.19 6.05
C GLY A 41 -16.62 14.95 5.33
N GLY A 42 -16.20 13.75 5.70
CA GLY A 42 -16.68 12.51 5.13
C GLY A 42 -15.70 11.35 5.21
N LYS A 43 -16.05 10.25 4.56
CA LYS A 43 -15.25 9.02 4.53
C LYS A 43 -13.92 9.22 3.77
N ALA A 44 -13.96 9.97 2.66
CA ALA A 44 -12.77 10.18 1.84
C ALA A 44 -11.71 10.99 2.59
N GLU A 45 -12.12 12.04 3.27
CA GLU A 45 -11.24 12.88 4.07
C GLU A 45 -10.71 12.13 5.31
N LEU A 46 -11.54 11.31 5.97
CA LEU A 46 -11.09 10.43 7.04
C LEU A 46 -10.00 9.47 6.52
N PHE A 47 -10.24 8.82 5.39
CA PHE A 47 -9.27 7.90 4.79
C PHE A 47 -8.01 8.61 4.30
N ALA A 48 -8.13 9.81 3.73
CA ALA A 48 -6.97 10.64 3.38
C ALA A 48 -6.14 11.02 4.62
N SER A 49 -6.79 11.31 5.75
CA SER A 49 -6.11 11.69 7.00
C SER A 49 -5.27 10.55 7.62
N ILE A 50 -5.64 9.29 7.39
CA ILE A 50 -4.92 8.12 7.90
C ILE A 50 -3.92 7.54 6.90
N TYR A 51 -3.98 7.96 5.63
CA TYR A 51 -3.15 7.41 4.56
C TYR A 51 -1.64 7.51 4.86
N PRO A 52 -1.09 8.63 5.37
CA PRO A 52 0.33 8.72 5.71
C PRO A 52 0.78 7.68 6.73
N ARG A 53 -0.04 7.42 7.75
CA ARG A 53 0.23 6.40 8.77
C ARG A 53 0.26 5.00 8.14
N ILE A 54 -0.73 4.68 7.28
CA ILE A 54 -0.80 3.39 6.59
C ILE A 54 0.40 3.21 5.64
N ALA A 55 0.82 4.27 4.95
CA ALA A 55 2.01 4.25 4.10
C ALA A 55 3.30 3.97 4.90
N GLN A 56 3.45 4.59 6.08
CA GLN A 56 4.59 4.37 6.96
C GLN A 56 4.61 2.95 7.55
N GLU A 57 3.44 2.44 7.98
CA GLU A 57 3.31 1.06 8.46
C GLU A 57 3.66 0.04 7.37
N ALA A 58 3.24 0.28 6.13
CA ALA A 58 3.58 -0.57 4.99
C ALA A 58 5.09 -0.51 4.67
N ALA A 59 5.70 0.67 4.66
CA ALA A 59 7.13 0.85 4.43
C ALA A 59 7.97 0.12 5.47
N SER A 60 7.56 0.12 6.73
CA SER A 60 8.29 -0.56 7.81
C SER A 60 8.38 -2.08 7.61
N THR A 61 7.43 -2.68 6.87
CA THR A 61 7.49 -4.13 6.56
C THR A 61 8.54 -4.49 5.51
N LEU A 62 9.05 -3.49 4.77
CA LEU A 62 10.11 -3.65 3.77
C LEU A 62 11.52 -3.50 4.36
N MET A 63 11.66 -3.13 5.65
CA MET A 63 12.95 -2.96 6.33
C MET A 63 13.64 -4.27 6.71
N ILE A 64 13.10 -5.41 6.34
CA ILE A 64 13.64 -6.74 6.63
C ILE A 64 14.67 -7.12 5.57
N PRO A 65 15.69 -7.98 5.87
CA PRO A 65 16.65 -8.45 4.87
C PRO A 65 15.92 -8.89 3.58
N PHE A 66 16.43 -8.48 2.45
CA PHE A 66 15.78 -8.63 1.14
C PHE A 66 15.37 -10.07 0.81
N ALA A 67 16.07 -11.08 1.32
CA ALA A 67 15.69 -12.48 1.20
C ALA A 67 14.32 -12.83 1.85
N ALA A 68 13.86 -12.01 2.79
CA ALA A 68 12.51 -12.11 3.38
C ALA A 68 11.51 -11.13 2.73
N ALA A 69 11.97 -10.22 1.87
CA ALA A 69 11.14 -9.19 1.23
C ALA A 69 10.12 -9.80 0.28
N GLU A 70 10.44 -10.90 -0.40
CA GLU A 70 9.48 -11.64 -1.24
C GLU A 70 8.23 -12.05 -0.45
N ALA A 71 8.41 -12.49 0.81
CA ALA A 71 7.30 -12.85 1.68
C ALA A 71 6.50 -11.62 2.15
N ASN A 72 7.14 -10.46 2.25
CA ASN A 72 6.57 -9.24 2.85
C ASN A 72 5.94 -8.27 1.83
N ILE A 73 6.30 -8.38 0.56
CA ILE A 73 5.72 -7.55 -0.52
C ILE A 73 4.19 -7.71 -0.63
N LEU A 74 3.67 -8.85 -0.18
CA LEU A 74 2.23 -9.10 -0.07
C LEU A 74 1.75 -9.12 1.38
N SER A 75 2.47 -8.46 2.29
CA SER A 75 1.99 -8.32 3.65
C SER A 75 0.63 -7.62 3.68
N PRO A 76 -0.23 -7.95 4.68
CA PRO A 76 -1.52 -7.29 4.82
C PRO A 76 -1.42 -5.76 4.84
N GLN A 77 -0.31 -5.21 5.36
CA GLN A 77 -0.03 -3.78 5.42
C GLN A 77 0.17 -3.18 4.02
N ILE A 78 0.95 -3.85 3.16
CA ILE A 78 1.19 -3.39 1.78
C ILE A 78 -0.09 -3.51 0.95
N VAL A 79 -0.82 -4.61 1.06
CA VAL A 79 -2.09 -4.80 0.34
C VAL A 79 -3.12 -3.76 0.80
N ARG A 80 -3.22 -3.48 2.09
CA ARG A 80 -4.07 -2.42 2.63
C ARG A 80 -3.71 -1.05 2.05
N HIS A 81 -2.42 -0.69 2.07
CA HIS A 81 -1.94 0.56 1.49
C HIS A 81 -2.30 0.67 0.01
N ALA A 82 -2.05 -0.37 -0.79
CA ALA A 82 -2.34 -0.40 -2.22
C ALA A 82 -3.84 -0.18 -2.49
N ARG A 83 -4.71 -0.92 -1.80
CA ARG A 83 -6.17 -0.77 -1.92
C ARG A 83 -6.66 0.62 -1.54
N LEU A 84 -6.11 1.18 -0.46
CA LEU A 84 -6.48 2.53 -0.02
C LEU A 84 -5.99 3.60 -1.00
N ALA A 85 -4.77 3.49 -1.54
CA ALA A 85 -4.23 4.41 -2.54
C ALA A 85 -5.13 4.47 -3.79
N ILE A 86 -5.50 3.31 -4.33
CA ILE A 86 -6.39 3.22 -5.50
C ILE A 86 -7.77 3.78 -5.18
N TRP A 87 -8.31 3.45 -4.01
CA TRP A 87 -9.60 3.96 -3.61
C TRP A 87 -9.60 5.50 -3.50
N LEU A 88 -8.59 6.08 -2.87
CA LEU A 88 -8.43 7.53 -2.74
C LEU A 88 -8.26 8.20 -4.10
N SER A 89 -7.49 7.62 -5.03
CA SER A 89 -7.32 8.21 -6.36
C SER A 89 -8.64 8.37 -7.13
N SER A 90 -9.65 7.57 -6.81
CA SER A 90 -10.96 7.60 -7.46
C SER A 90 -12.05 8.29 -6.65
N ASN A 91 -11.90 8.44 -5.34
CA ASN A 91 -12.96 8.87 -4.43
C ASN A 91 -12.63 10.14 -3.62
N HIS A 92 -11.38 10.59 -3.62
CA HIS A 92 -10.98 11.83 -2.95
C HIS A 92 -10.73 12.93 -4.01
N PRO A 93 -11.23 14.18 -3.81
CA PRO A 93 -11.13 15.25 -4.80
C PRO A 93 -9.71 15.57 -5.27
N ASN A 94 -8.76 15.45 -4.37
CA ASN A 94 -7.32 15.69 -4.62
C ASN A 94 -6.53 14.39 -4.86
N GLY A 95 -7.20 13.26 -5.08
CA GLY A 95 -6.57 11.96 -5.23
C GLY A 95 -5.87 11.48 -3.95
N VAL A 96 -4.76 10.78 -4.12
CA VAL A 96 -3.91 10.36 -3.01
C VAL A 96 -3.19 11.58 -2.42
N PRO A 97 -3.22 11.80 -1.09
CA PRO A 97 -2.50 12.90 -0.48
C PRO A 97 -1.02 12.92 -0.89
N ALA A 98 -0.52 14.09 -1.27
CA ALA A 98 0.90 14.30 -1.55
C ALA A 98 1.67 14.19 -0.23
N THR A 99 2.15 13.00 0.04
CA THR A 99 3.00 12.68 1.19
C THR A 99 4.37 12.25 0.68
N GLU A 100 5.36 12.23 1.56
CA GLU A 100 6.57 11.45 1.32
C GLU A 100 6.18 10.05 0.85
N ARG A 101 6.93 9.49 -0.08
CA ARG A 101 6.70 8.14 -0.61
C ARG A 101 7.55 7.12 0.15
N PRO A 102 7.23 6.80 1.41
CA PRO A 102 8.11 6.01 2.27
C PRO A 102 8.33 4.60 1.73
N ILE A 103 7.33 4.01 1.07
CA ILE A 103 7.46 2.68 0.45
C ILE A 103 8.47 2.73 -0.70
N GLN A 104 8.39 3.73 -1.58
CA GLN A 104 9.31 3.87 -2.69
C GLN A 104 10.74 4.09 -2.20
N ALA A 105 10.95 5.03 -1.28
CA ALA A 105 12.25 5.35 -0.72
C ALA A 105 12.89 4.14 -0.04
N GLN A 106 12.11 3.37 0.74
CA GLN A 106 12.58 2.17 1.41
C GLN A 106 12.93 1.07 0.41
N LEU A 107 12.11 0.89 -0.63
CA LEU A 107 12.36 -0.12 -1.66
C LEU A 107 13.62 0.23 -2.47
N GLU A 108 13.78 1.47 -2.90
CA GLU A 108 15.00 1.94 -3.58
C GLU A 108 16.25 1.72 -2.73
N GLN A 109 16.21 2.07 -1.45
CA GLN A 109 17.33 1.82 -0.54
C GLN A 109 17.66 0.33 -0.45
N SER A 110 16.65 -0.52 -0.29
CA SER A 110 16.84 -1.99 -0.18
C SER A 110 17.41 -2.58 -1.47
N LEU A 111 16.93 -2.12 -2.63
CA LEU A 111 17.42 -2.55 -3.95
C LEU A 111 18.91 -2.17 -4.14
N ARG A 112 19.29 -0.93 -3.82
CA ARG A 112 20.69 -0.48 -3.90
C ARG A 112 21.61 -1.30 -2.99
N GLN A 113 21.20 -1.49 -1.75
CA GLN A 113 21.98 -2.22 -0.76
C GLN A 113 22.19 -3.70 -1.12
N HIS A 114 21.15 -4.32 -1.68
CA HIS A 114 21.20 -5.75 -1.97
C HIS A 114 21.86 -6.08 -3.31
N PHE A 115 21.57 -5.29 -4.36
CA PHE A 115 22.02 -5.55 -5.73
C PHE A 115 23.20 -4.69 -6.16
N GLY A 116 23.58 -3.65 -5.41
CA GLY A 116 24.66 -2.73 -5.77
C GLY A 116 24.38 -1.89 -7.02
N ILE A 117 23.10 -1.69 -7.36
CA ILE A 117 22.67 -0.91 -8.53
C ILE A 117 22.68 0.60 -8.25
N ASP A 118 22.73 1.40 -9.32
CA ASP A 118 22.66 2.85 -9.24
C ASP A 118 21.27 3.39 -8.88
N ASP A 119 21.19 4.67 -8.54
CA ASP A 119 19.95 5.34 -8.12
C ASP A 119 18.88 5.33 -9.22
N ALA A 120 19.24 5.53 -10.48
CA ALA A 120 18.29 5.56 -11.58
C ALA A 120 17.67 4.19 -11.83
N THR A 121 18.49 3.14 -11.79
CA THR A 121 18.03 1.75 -11.91
C THR A 121 17.14 1.37 -10.72
N ALA A 122 17.54 1.71 -9.49
CA ALA A 122 16.74 1.46 -8.29
C ALA A 122 15.38 2.15 -8.35
N HIS A 123 15.34 3.40 -8.83
CA HIS A 123 14.11 4.15 -9.01
C HIS A 123 13.15 3.47 -9.99
N LEU A 124 13.62 3.14 -11.19
CA LEU A 124 12.81 2.48 -12.22
C LEU A 124 12.27 1.11 -11.76
N VAL A 125 13.12 0.31 -11.10
CA VAL A 125 12.71 -1.00 -10.59
C VAL A 125 11.69 -0.85 -9.47
N SER A 126 11.88 0.11 -8.57
CA SER A 126 10.91 0.38 -7.49
C SER A 126 9.55 0.78 -8.03
N GLU A 127 9.48 1.64 -9.04
CA GLU A 127 8.23 2.03 -9.69
C GLU A 127 7.52 0.84 -10.33
N ARG A 128 8.26 -0.03 -11.03
CA ARG A 128 7.68 -1.26 -11.64
C ARG A 128 7.12 -2.21 -10.60
N LEU A 129 7.87 -2.46 -9.51
CA LEU A 129 7.41 -3.34 -8.43
C LEU A 129 6.17 -2.76 -7.73
N ILE A 130 6.15 -1.46 -7.46
CA ILE A 130 4.99 -0.78 -6.87
C ILE A 130 3.79 -0.89 -7.82
N ALA A 131 3.96 -0.60 -9.11
CA ALA A 131 2.88 -0.71 -10.09
C ALA A 131 2.33 -2.13 -10.18
N LEU A 132 3.21 -3.15 -10.19
CA LEU A 132 2.83 -4.55 -10.20
C LEU A 132 1.98 -4.90 -8.97
N VAL A 133 2.44 -4.54 -7.77
CA VAL A 133 1.71 -4.80 -6.53
C VAL A 133 0.37 -4.04 -6.50
N LEU A 134 0.35 -2.77 -6.91
CA LEU A 134 -0.88 -1.97 -6.96
C LEU A 134 -1.94 -2.62 -7.85
N VAL A 135 -1.57 -2.99 -9.08
CA VAL A 135 -2.52 -3.59 -10.03
C VAL A 135 -3.00 -4.95 -9.55
N LEU A 136 -2.10 -5.82 -9.13
CA LEU A 136 -2.44 -7.20 -8.77
C LEU A 136 -3.15 -7.31 -7.42
N ALA A 137 -2.84 -6.42 -6.46
CA ALA A 137 -3.53 -6.38 -5.16
C ALA A 137 -4.93 -5.77 -5.24
N ALA A 138 -5.15 -4.85 -6.19
CA ALA A 138 -6.44 -4.17 -6.34
C ALA A 138 -7.40 -4.86 -7.31
N PHE A 139 -6.86 -5.51 -8.34
CA PHE A 139 -7.62 -6.10 -9.44
C PHE A 139 -7.17 -7.53 -9.73
N PRO A 140 -7.19 -8.45 -8.75
CA PRO A 140 -6.69 -9.81 -8.94
C PRO A 140 -7.41 -10.55 -10.09
N ASP A 141 -8.71 -10.28 -10.27
CA ASP A 141 -9.55 -10.97 -11.25
C ASP A 141 -9.59 -10.27 -12.63
N ALA A 142 -8.98 -9.08 -12.78
CA ALA A 142 -9.08 -8.29 -14.00
C ALA A 142 -7.98 -8.62 -15.04
N VAL A 143 -6.93 -9.29 -14.61
CA VAL A 143 -5.72 -9.47 -15.45
C VAL A 143 -5.68 -10.84 -16.11
N THR A 144 -6.18 -11.88 -15.44
CA THR A 144 -6.24 -13.26 -15.98
C THR A 144 -7.47 -14.01 -15.46
N ALA A 145 -7.87 -15.05 -16.19
CA ALA A 145 -8.93 -15.97 -15.75
C ALA A 145 -8.50 -16.93 -14.63
N GLU A 146 -7.20 -17.03 -14.38
CA GLU A 146 -6.63 -17.85 -13.30
C GLU A 146 -6.02 -16.94 -12.22
N PRO A 147 -5.97 -17.39 -10.95
CA PRO A 147 -5.32 -16.64 -9.88
C PRO A 147 -3.87 -16.33 -10.23
N ILE A 148 -3.52 -15.04 -10.17
CA ILE A 148 -2.14 -14.59 -10.43
C ILE A 148 -1.25 -14.96 -9.24
N ASP A 149 -0.17 -15.67 -9.51
CA ASP A 149 0.90 -15.84 -8.54
C ASP A 149 1.82 -14.58 -8.56
N ILE A 150 1.41 -13.58 -7.77
CA ILE A 150 2.14 -12.32 -7.64
C ILE A 150 3.59 -12.57 -7.18
N ARG A 151 3.81 -13.58 -6.32
CA ARG A 151 5.16 -13.93 -5.83
C ARG A 151 6.06 -14.39 -6.96
N ALA A 152 5.55 -15.23 -7.85
CA ALA A 152 6.31 -15.68 -9.02
C ALA A 152 6.69 -14.49 -9.93
N HIS A 153 5.81 -13.53 -10.14
CA HIS A 153 6.12 -12.32 -10.91
C HIS A 153 7.19 -11.47 -10.25
N ILE A 154 7.11 -11.27 -8.94
CA ILE A 154 8.13 -10.52 -8.17
C ILE A 154 9.46 -11.26 -8.20
N ALA A 155 9.47 -12.57 -7.96
CA ALA A 155 10.68 -13.39 -8.03
C ALA A 155 11.36 -13.31 -9.41
N LEU A 156 10.57 -13.31 -10.49
CA LEU A 156 11.07 -13.14 -11.85
C LEU A 156 11.77 -11.78 -12.03
N GLU A 157 11.13 -10.68 -11.60
CA GLU A 157 11.72 -9.33 -11.67
C GLU A 157 13.02 -9.24 -10.89
N LEU A 158 13.07 -9.80 -9.69
CA LEU A 158 14.26 -9.78 -8.85
C LEU A 158 15.39 -10.65 -9.41
N ASN A 159 15.08 -11.80 -10.01
CA ASN A 159 16.06 -12.63 -10.68
C ASN A 159 16.64 -11.93 -11.93
N MET A 160 15.81 -11.24 -12.70
CA MET A 160 16.27 -10.44 -13.85
C MET A 160 17.20 -9.31 -13.39
N LEU A 161 16.87 -8.64 -12.28
CA LEU A 161 17.70 -7.60 -11.69
C LEU A 161 19.05 -8.16 -11.20
N ALA A 162 19.04 -9.31 -10.52
CA ALA A 162 20.27 -9.98 -10.08
C ALA A 162 21.20 -10.32 -11.25
N ALA A 163 20.65 -10.83 -12.36
CA ALA A 163 21.40 -11.12 -13.56
C ALA A 163 21.93 -9.85 -14.26
N TYR A 164 21.22 -8.73 -14.16
CA TYR A 164 21.69 -7.43 -14.66
C TYR A 164 22.85 -6.87 -13.83
N ALA A 165 22.75 -6.93 -12.50
CA ALA A 165 23.74 -6.41 -11.57
C ALA A 165 25.11 -7.15 -11.61
N GLN A 166 25.16 -8.35 -12.19
CA GLN A 166 26.40 -9.14 -12.34
C GLN A 166 27.18 -8.83 -13.63
N ARG A 167 26.71 -7.92 -14.48
CA ARG A 167 27.36 -7.51 -15.74
C ARG A 167 28.22 -6.28 -15.57
#